data_a0d47bdf08e461c4a924c3704a7a1858
#
_entry.id   a0d47bdf08e461c4a924c3704a7a1858
#
_cell.length_a   1.000
_cell.length_b   1.000
_cell.length_c   1.000
_cell.angle_alpha   90.00
_cell.angle_beta   90.00
_cell.angle_gamma   90.00
#
_symmetry.space_group_name_H-M   'P 1'
#
loop_
_entity.id
_entity.type
_entity.pdbx_description
1 polymer ?
#
loop_
_entity_poly.entity_id
_entity_poly.type
_entity_poly.pdbx_seq_one_letter_code
_entity_poly.pdbx_strand_id
1 'polypeptide(L)'
;GGESIWGRSFEDEPDIELRNYRGALSMANAGPNTNGSQFFIVQAADCPAQMLAQMPALADRGFPKEVAENYAAVGGTPWLDFKHTVFGQVYDGMDVVDAIAGVAVGMNDKPKADVTIQSIEIKEYDA
;
A
#
# COMPACT_ATOMS: atom_id res chain seq x y z
N GLY A 1 -3.93 -13.50 7.03
CA GLY A 1 -4.85 -14.62 6.80
C GLY A 1 -5.59 -14.50 5.49
N GLY A 2 -6.39 -15.48 5.22
CA GLY A 2 -7.14 -15.59 3.98
C GLY A 2 -6.39 -16.35 2.90
N GLU A 3 -7.14 -16.88 1.97
CA GLU A 3 -6.61 -17.66 0.86
C GLU A 3 -6.93 -16.98 -0.46
N SER A 4 -6.07 -17.21 -1.46
CA SER A 4 -6.36 -16.78 -2.82
C SER A 4 -7.49 -17.62 -3.42
N ILE A 5 -8.04 -17.16 -4.56
CA ILE A 5 -9.06 -17.92 -5.29
C ILE A 5 -8.55 -19.28 -5.78
N TRP A 6 -7.23 -19.49 -5.83
CA TRP A 6 -6.62 -20.76 -6.23
C TRP A 6 -6.34 -21.69 -5.05
N GLY A 7 -6.68 -21.30 -3.81
CA GLY A 7 -6.44 -22.09 -2.61
C GLY A 7 -4.96 -22.26 -2.23
N ARG A 8 -4.09 -21.42 -2.77
CA ARG A 8 -2.64 -21.42 -2.51
C ARG A 8 -2.09 -20.01 -2.60
N SER A 9 -0.92 -19.78 -2.02
CA SER A 9 -0.19 -18.52 -2.16
C SER A 9 0.22 -18.30 -3.60
N PHE A 10 0.31 -17.04 -4.00
CA PHE A 10 0.81 -16.67 -5.32
C PHE A 10 1.96 -15.67 -5.22
N GLU A 11 2.71 -15.59 -6.30
CA GLU A 11 3.97 -14.86 -6.39
C GLU A 11 3.80 -13.35 -6.39
N ASP A 12 4.84 -12.65 -5.96
CA ASP A 12 4.93 -11.21 -6.05
C ASP A 12 5.15 -10.76 -7.49
N GLU A 13 4.62 -9.58 -7.82
CA GLU A 13 4.83 -8.94 -9.12
C GLU A 13 5.28 -7.49 -8.88
N PRO A 14 6.49 -7.27 -8.34
CA PRO A 14 6.99 -5.91 -8.13
C PRO A 14 7.28 -5.23 -9.47
N ASP A 15 7.04 -3.93 -9.50
CA ASP A 15 7.30 -3.12 -10.68
C ASP A 15 7.96 -1.81 -10.25
N ILE A 16 8.95 -1.37 -11.00
CA ILE A 16 9.71 -0.15 -10.67
C ILE A 16 8.84 1.11 -10.73
N GLU A 17 7.76 1.09 -11.49
CA GLU A 17 6.83 2.22 -11.62
C GLU A 17 5.68 2.15 -10.62
N LEU A 18 5.43 1.00 -10.01
CA LEU A 18 4.32 0.79 -9.08
C LEU A 18 4.83 0.80 -7.64
N ARG A 19 4.63 1.91 -6.99
CA ARG A 19 5.19 2.19 -5.67
C ARG A 19 4.13 2.33 -4.60
N ASN A 20 4.53 2.16 -3.35
CA ASN A 20 3.66 2.32 -2.20
C ASN A 20 3.50 3.80 -1.80
N TYR A 21 3.17 4.64 -2.78
CA TYR A 21 2.75 6.02 -2.53
C TYR A 21 1.43 6.05 -1.78
N ARG A 22 1.13 7.16 -1.12
CA ARG A 22 -0.18 7.35 -0.50
C ARG A 22 -1.28 7.04 -1.51
N GLY A 23 -2.24 6.21 -1.11
CA GLY A 23 -3.35 5.75 -1.94
C GLY A 23 -3.10 4.47 -2.71
N ALA A 24 -1.87 3.91 -2.66
CA ALA A 24 -1.61 2.63 -3.31
C ALA A 24 -2.43 1.51 -2.67
N LEU A 25 -2.93 0.62 -3.49
CA LEU A 25 -3.58 -0.62 -3.08
C LEU A 25 -2.58 -1.75 -3.26
N SER A 26 -2.19 -2.40 -2.17
CA SER A 26 -1.10 -3.37 -2.13
C SER A 26 -1.49 -4.65 -1.45
N MET A 27 -0.81 -5.76 -1.80
CA MET A 27 -1.03 -7.06 -1.18
C MET A 27 -0.27 -7.20 0.14
N ALA A 28 -0.99 -7.59 1.19
CA ALA A 28 -0.35 -8.07 2.41
C ALA A 28 0.24 -9.47 2.17
N ASN A 29 1.34 -9.79 2.85
CA ASN A 29 1.98 -11.09 2.75
C ASN A 29 2.73 -11.46 4.04
N ALA A 30 3.23 -12.67 4.10
CA ALA A 30 4.02 -13.20 5.21
C ALA A 30 5.47 -13.46 4.79
N GLY A 31 5.97 -12.73 3.81
CA GLY A 31 7.28 -12.87 3.20
C GLY A 31 7.17 -13.02 1.68
N PRO A 32 8.29 -13.25 0.98
CA PRO A 32 8.27 -13.36 -0.47
C PRO A 32 7.31 -14.43 -0.99
N ASN A 33 6.54 -14.08 -2.01
CA ASN A 33 5.67 -15.01 -2.74
C ASN A 33 4.61 -15.71 -1.85
N THR A 34 4.07 -14.97 -0.87
CA THR A 34 3.05 -15.51 0.04
C THR A 34 1.74 -14.72 -0.01
N ASN A 35 1.39 -14.20 -1.18
CA ASN A 35 0.14 -13.46 -1.36
C ASN A 35 -1.07 -14.37 -1.23
N GLY A 36 -2.07 -13.90 -0.52
CA GLY A 36 -3.35 -14.58 -0.34
C GLY A 36 -4.51 -13.68 -0.76
N SER A 37 -5.37 -13.29 0.19
CA SER A 37 -6.51 -12.43 -0.08
C SER A 37 -6.51 -11.14 0.75
N GLN A 38 -5.50 -10.93 1.59
CA GLN A 38 -5.39 -9.70 2.36
C GLN A 38 -4.70 -8.60 1.55
N PHE A 39 -5.25 -7.40 1.65
CA PHE A 39 -4.69 -6.21 1.01
C PHE A 39 -4.70 -5.05 2.00
N PHE A 40 -4.01 -3.99 1.65
CA PHE A 40 -4.05 -2.74 2.40
C PHE A 40 -4.01 -1.54 1.45
N ILE A 41 -4.44 -0.40 1.97
CA ILE A 41 -4.33 0.88 1.27
C ILE A 41 -3.31 1.71 2.03
N VAL A 42 -2.32 2.23 1.32
CA VAL A 42 -1.31 3.10 1.93
C VAL A 42 -1.94 4.43 2.31
N GLN A 43 -1.99 4.71 3.60
CA GLN A 43 -2.63 5.92 4.13
C GLN A 43 -1.61 6.99 4.52
N ALA A 44 -0.34 6.63 4.79
CA ALA A 44 0.69 7.54 5.28
C ALA A 44 0.73 8.86 4.50
N ALA A 45 0.36 9.95 5.16
CA ALA A 45 0.27 11.27 4.53
C ALA A 45 1.65 11.89 4.26
N ASP A 46 2.65 11.44 5.00
CA ASP A 46 4.02 11.92 4.89
C ASP A 46 4.98 10.76 4.76
N CYS A 47 6.08 10.96 4.04
CA CYS A 47 7.21 10.05 4.07
C CYS A 47 8.22 10.59 5.08
N PRO A 48 8.77 9.73 6.00
CA PRO A 48 9.74 10.20 6.98
C PRO A 48 10.94 10.92 6.33
N ALA A 49 11.31 12.08 6.88
CA ALA A 49 12.40 12.89 6.36
C ALA A 49 13.72 12.11 6.29
N GLN A 50 13.96 11.22 7.25
CA GLN A 50 15.15 10.38 7.29
C GLN A 50 15.21 9.40 6.11
N MET A 51 14.07 8.86 5.72
CA MET A 51 13.96 8.00 4.53
C MET A 51 14.23 8.79 3.26
N LEU A 52 13.64 9.97 3.13
CA LEU A 52 13.85 10.85 1.98
C LEU A 52 15.33 11.25 1.83
N ALA A 53 15.99 11.50 2.95
CA ALA A 53 17.41 11.87 2.94
C ALA A 53 18.33 10.73 2.47
N GLN A 54 17.90 9.47 2.64
CA GLN A 54 18.68 8.29 2.23
C GLN A 54 18.46 7.90 0.76
N MET A 55 17.35 8.31 0.15
CA MET A 55 16.98 7.89 -1.20
C MET A 55 17.99 8.26 -2.29
N PRO A 56 18.63 9.45 -2.30
CA PRO A 56 19.63 9.76 -3.33
C PRO A 56 20.77 8.74 -3.42
N ALA A 57 21.18 8.17 -2.29
CA ALA A 57 22.20 7.12 -2.25
C ALA A 57 21.72 5.79 -2.85
N LEU A 58 20.40 5.62 -3.00
CA LEU A 58 19.76 4.41 -3.51
C LEU A 58 19.27 4.58 -4.96
N ALA A 59 19.66 5.65 -5.66
CA ALA A 59 19.19 5.94 -7.01
C ALA A 59 19.43 4.77 -7.98
N ASP A 60 20.58 4.10 -7.86
CA ASP A 60 20.94 2.94 -8.68
C ASP A 60 20.41 1.61 -8.14
N ARG A 61 19.68 1.64 -7.02
CA ARG A 61 19.17 0.45 -6.34
C ARG A 61 17.64 0.44 -6.24
N GLY A 62 16.98 1.03 -7.24
CA GLY A 62 15.53 0.99 -7.33
C GLY A 62 14.81 2.24 -6.82
N PHE A 63 15.55 3.30 -6.43
CA PHE A 63 14.95 4.56 -5.98
C PHE A 63 15.45 5.74 -6.81
N PRO A 64 15.09 5.80 -8.12
CA PRO A 64 15.46 6.92 -8.96
C PRO A 64 14.90 8.23 -8.43
N LYS A 65 15.42 9.33 -8.90
CA LYS A 65 15.12 10.68 -8.43
C LYS A 65 13.61 10.98 -8.44
N GLU A 66 12.90 10.57 -9.50
CA GLU A 66 11.47 10.81 -9.63
C GLU A 66 10.68 10.12 -8.52
N VAL A 67 11.09 8.93 -8.11
CA VAL A 67 10.44 8.19 -7.02
C VAL A 67 10.62 8.95 -5.70
N ALA A 68 11.83 9.42 -5.43
CA ALA A 68 12.09 10.21 -4.22
C ALA A 68 11.27 11.50 -4.20
N GLU A 69 11.20 12.19 -5.33
CA GLU A 69 10.40 13.41 -5.47
C GLU A 69 8.91 13.14 -5.24
N ASN A 70 8.40 12.04 -5.76
CA ASN A 70 7.01 11.65 -5.58
C ASN A 70 6.70 11.32 -4.11
N TYR A 71 7.56 10.57 -3.43
CA TYR A 71 7.38 10.30 -2.00
C TYR A 71 7.39 11.59 -1.16
N ALA A 72 8.26 12.53 -1.49
CA ALA A 72 8.30 13.82 -0.82
C ALA A 72 7.02 14.62 -1.05
N ALA A 73 6.44 14.55 -2.24
CA ALA A 73 5.26 15.31 -2.61
C ALA A 73 3.96 14.73 -2.05
N VAL A 74 3.79 13.40 -2.06
CA VAL A 74 2.51 12.77 -1.74
C VAL A 74 2.52 11.88 -0.50
N GLY A 75 3.68 11.53 0.03
CA GLY A 75 3.79 10.60 1.15
C GLY A 75 3.77 9.14 0.72
N GLY A 76 3.76 8.24 1.68
CA GLY A 76 3.73 6.81 1.45
C GLY A 76 4.73 6.03 2.28
N THR A 77 4.95 4.78 1.87
CA THR A 77 5.72 3.79 2.63
C THR A 77 6.80 3.14 1.76
N PRO A 78 7.89 3.86 1.44
CA PRO A 78 8.89 3.37 0.50
C PRO A 78 9.59 2.06 0.94
N TRP A 79 9.64 1.77 2.23
CA TRP A 79 10.21 0.52 2.74
C TRP A 79 9.41 -0.72 2.34
N LEU A 80 8.19 -0.57 1.83
CA LEU A 80 7.36 -1.67 1.34
C LEU A 80 7.55 -1.95 -0.15
N ASP A 81 8.24 -1.07 -0.87
CA ASP A 81 8.48 -1.24 -2.29
C ASP A 81 9.29 -2.52 -2.55
N PHE A 82 8.93 -3.25 -3.60
CA PHE A 82 9.49 -4.55 -3.98
C PHE A 82 9.16 -5.71 -3.04
N LYS A 83 8.51 -5.45 -1.91
CA LYS A 83 8.10 -6.47 -0.93
C LYS A 83 6.61 -6.74 -0.96
N HIS A 84 5.82 -5.73 -1.28
CA HIS A 84 4.36 -5.81 -1.36
C HIS A 84 3.92 -5.35 -2.75
N THR A 85 3.24 -6.23 -3.45
CA THR A 85 2.79 -5.98 -4.82
C THR A 85 1.72 -4.89 -4.84
N VAL A 86 2.00 -3.80 -5.53
CA VAL A 86 1.03 -2.73 -5.79
C VAL A 86 0.21 -3.12 -7.01
N PHE A 87 -1.10 -3.20 -6.86
CA PHE A 87 -1.99 -3.62 -7.96
C PHE A 87 -3.14 -2.65 -8.22
N GLY A 88 -3.22 -1.56 -7.49
CA GLY A 88 -4.26 -0.57 -7.68
C GLY A 88 -3.92 0.77 -7.04
N GLN A 89 -4.80 1.72 -7.25
CA GLN A 89 -4.65 3.08 -6.75
C GLN A 89 -6.02 3.65 -6.41
N VAL A 90 -6.17 4.19 -5.22
CA VAL A 90 -7.35 4.99 -4.87
C VAL A 90 -7.30 6.29 -5.65
N TYR A 91 -8.33 6.58 -6.43
CA TYR A 91 -8.46 7.84 -7.15
C TYR A 91 -9.58 8.72 -6.60
N ASP A 92 -10.45 8.16 -5.76
CA ASP A 92 -11.54 8.88 -5.11
C ASP A 92 -11.82 8.24 -3.74
N GLY A 93 -12.08 9.04 -2.73
CA GLY A 93 -12.44 8.54 -1.40
C GLY A 93 -11.28 8.42 -0.41
N MET A 94 -10.14 9.07 -0.64
CA MET A 94 -9.04 9.07 0.35
C MET A 94 -9.44 9.67 1.69
N ASP A 95 -10.39 10.59 1.72
CA ASP A 95 -10.96 11.12 2.97
C ASP A 95 -11.60 10.01 3.82
N VAL A 96 -12.24 9.03 3.18
CA VAL A 96 -12.80 7.86 3.86
C VAL A 96 -11.67 6.98 4.42
N VAL A 97 -10.62 6.76 3.66
CA VAL A 97 -9.44 6.00 4.12
C VAL A 97 -8.81 6.69 5.34
N ASP A 98 -8.66 8.01 5.29
CA ASP A 98 -8.14 8.78 6.43
C ASP A 98 -9.06 8.67 7.65
N ALA A 99 -10.37 8.69 7.45
CA ALA A 99 -11.34 8.54 8.53
C ALA A 99 -11.23 7.15 9.20
N ILE A 100 -11.06 6.10 8.40
CA ILE A 100 -10.85 4.74 8.93
C ILE A 100 -9.54 4.67 9.72
N ALA A 101 -8.47 5.26 9.23
CA ALA A 101 -7.19 5.30 9.91
C ALA A 101 -7.25 6.06 11.25
N GLY A 102 -8.19 6.99 11.40
CA GLY A 102 -8.36 7.79 12.60
C GLY A 102 -9.30 7.21 13.66
N VAL A 103 -9.90 6.04 13.44
CA VAL A 103 -10.82 5.46 14.44
C VAL A 103 -10.08 5.00 15.68
N ALA A 104 -10.81 4.97 16.81
CA ALA A 104 -10.27 4.49 18.07
C ALA A 104 -9.90 3.00 17.96
N VAL A 105 -8.69 2.68 18.39
CA VAL A 105 -8.15 1.32 18.32
C VAL A 105 -7.85 0.79 19.71
N GLY A 106 -7.86 -0.53 19.83
CA GLY A 106 -7.46 -1.23 21.04
C GLY A 106 -6.15 -1.98 20.85
N MET A 107 -6.07 -3.16 21.45
CA MET A 107 -4.89 -4.02 21.38
C MET A 107 -4.56 -4.39 19.91
N ASN A 108 -3.26 -4.34 19.56
CA ASN A 108 -2.77 -4.64 18.22
C ASN A 108 -3.37 -3.74 17.13
N ASP A 109 -3.70 -2.49 17.49
CA ASP A 109 -4.29 -1.52 16.57
C ASP A 109 -5.61 -1.96 15.94
N LYS A 110 -6.30 -2.91 16.57
CA LYS A 110 -7.61 -3.34 16.09
C LYS A 110 -8.64 -2.25 16.41
N PRO A 111 -9.47 -1.82 15.44
CA PRO A 111 -10.55 -0.87 15.71
C PRO A 111 -11.46 -1.38 16.83
N LYS A 112 -11.83 -0.49 17.75
CA LYS A 112 -12.74 -0.85 18.86
C LYS A 112 -14.13 -1.18 18.35
N ALA A 113 -14.58 -0.49 17.30
CA ALA A 113 -15.80 -0.83 16.58
C ALA A 113 -15.38 -1.42 15.23
N ASP A 114 -16.00 -2.50 14.81
CA ASP A 114 -15.65 -3.17 13.55
C ASP A 114 -15.83 -2.22 12.36
N VAL A 115 -14.82 -2.19 11.50
CA VAL A 115 -14.88 -1.53 10.20
C VAL A 115 -15.06 -2.63 9.16
N THR A 116 -16.21 -2.64 8.50
CA THR A 116 -16.62 -3.77 7.66
C THR A 116 -16.81 -3.32 6.21
N ILE A 117 -16.28 -4.10 5.28
CA ILE A 117 -16.60 -3.97 3.86
C ILE A 117 -17.94 -4.67 3.64
N GLN A 118 -18.98 -3.89 3.35
CA GLN A 118 -20.32 -4.43 3.15
C GLN A 118 -20.53 -4.98 1.74
N SER A 119 -19.91 -4.36 0.75
CA SER A 119 -20.01 -4.79 -0.64
C SER A 119 -18.84 -4.27 -1.47
N ILE A 120 -18.53 -4.99 -2.53
CA ILE A 120 -17.55 -4.59 -3.54
C ILE A 120 -18.20 -4.77 -4.91
N GLU A 121 -18.11 -3.77 -5.77
CA GLU A 121 -18.59 -3.83 -7.13
C GLU A 121 -17.40 -3.62 -8.08
N ILE A 122 -17.20 -4.55 -9.00
CA ILE A 122 -16.14 -4.48 -10.00
C ILE A 122 -16.71 -3.93 -11.30
N LYS A 123 -16.12 -2.86 -11.80
CA LYS A 123 -16.54 -2.19 -13.05
C LYS A 123 -15.32 -1.91 -13.92
N GLU A 124 -15.53 -1.78 -15.22
CA GLU A 124 -14.50 -1.24 -16.09
C GLU A 124 -14.28 0.24 -15.74
N TYR A 125 -13.01 0.63 -15.72
CA TYR A 125 -12.64 2.03 -15.53
C TYR A 125 -12.80 2.77 -16.86
N ASP A 126 -13.65 3.78 -16.84
CA ASP A 126 -13.96 4.61 -18.00
C ASP A 126 -13.27 5.97 -17.76
N ALA A 127 -12.14 6.15 -18.42
CA ALA A 127 -11.30 7.34 -18.24
C ALA A 127 -11.88 8.58 -18.94
#